data_c44c371bce9a33539f46b62ff0712bcc
#
_entry.id   c44c371bce9a33539f46b62ff0712bcc
#
_cell.length_a   1.000
_cell.length_b   1.000
_cell.length_c   1.000
_cell.angle_alpha   90.00
_cell.angle_beta   90.00
_cell.angle_gamma   90.00
#
_symmetry.space_group_name_H-M   'P 1'
#
loop_
_entity.id
_entity.type
_entity.pdbx_description
1 polymer ?
#
loop_
_entity_poly.entity_id
_entity_poly.type
_entity_poly.pdbx_seq_one_letter_code
_entity_poly.pdbx_strand_id
1 'polypeptide(L)'
;QAVERVVPDARRMAKTVLVGSPLTHERFNRRSYGTYGPGFEDGASAFPTPVDIPLENFYSCGDCVFPGVGVPAVAVSGANVANSCVGPLRHLRLVNRLQKDLKLLERESAGAVTP
;
A
#
# COMPACT_ATOMS: atom_id res chain seq x y z
N GLN A 1 -13.90 -13.18 -21.56
CA GLN A 1 -13.21 -13.33 -22.87
C GLN A 1 -11.71 -12.98 -22.79
N ALA A 2 -11.28 -11.84 -22.19
CA ALA A 2 -9.84 -11.51 -22.12
C ALA A 2 -9.08 -12.47 -21.21
N VAL A 3 -9.62 -12.80 -20.06
CA VAL A 3 -9.02 -13.75 -19.10
C VAL A 3 -8.97 -15.17 -19.67
N GLU A 4 -9.98 -15.59 -20.42
CA GLU A 4 -10.06 -16.91 -21.03
C GLU A 4 -9.02 -17.16 -22.11
N ARG A 5 -8.38 -16.10 -22.64
CA ARG A 5 -7.23 -16.24 -23.56
C ARG A 5 -5.97 -16.74 -22.85
N VAL A 6 -5.84 -16.46 -21.57
CA VAL A 6 -4.69 -16.85 -20.73
C VAL A 6 -5.04 -18.08 -19.88
N VAL A 7 -6.27 -18.13 -19.39
CA VAL A 7 -6.80 -19.23 -18.56
C VAL A 7 -8.10 -19.74 -19.22
N PRO A 8 -8.05 -20.73 -20.11
CA PRO A 8 -9.19 -21.18 -20.91
C PRO A 8 -10.45 -21.55 -20.11
N ASP A 9 -10.28 -22.15 -18.96
CA ASP A 9 -11.38 -22.62 -18.10
C ASP A 9 -11.75 -21.63 -16.97
N ALA A 10 -11.32 -20.38 -17.06
CA ALA A 10 -11.49 -19.40 -15.98
C ALA A 10 -12.93 -19.30 -15.46
N ARG A 11 -13.93 -19.27 -16.34
CA ARG A 11 -15.36 -19.21 -15.92
C ARG A 11 -15.81 -20.44 -15.16
N ARG A 12 -15.38 -21.62 -15.61
CA ARG A 12 -15.75 -22.90 -15.00
C ARG A 12 -15.09 -23.07 -13.63
N MET A 13 -13.85 -22.57 -13.51
CA MET A 13 -13.06 -22.66 -12.28
C MET A 13 -13.39 -21.56 -11.26
N ALA A 14 -14.01 -20.46 -11.68
CA ALA A 14 -14.35 -19.34 -10.83
C ALA A 14 -15.40 -19.74 -9.78
N LYS A 15 -15.02 -19.78 -8.52
CA LYS A 15 -15.93 -20.03 -7.39
C LYS A 15 -16.71 -18.78 -6.99
N THR A 16 -16.12 -17.62 -7.16
CA THR A 16 -16.71 -16.32 -6.81
C THR A 16 -16.31 -15.30 -7.85
N VAL A 17 -17.27 -14.53 -8.33
CA VAL A 17 -17.05 -13.41 -9.25
C VAL A 17 -17.71 -12.18 -8.67
N LEU A 18 -16.90 -11.18 -8.36
CA LEU A 18 -17.35 -9.89 -7.86
C LEU A 18 -16.97 -8.80 -8.85
N VAL A 19 -17.89 -7.89 -9.10
CA VAL A 19 -17.67 -6.74 -9.98
C VAL A 19 -17.62 -5.49 -9.12
N GLY A 20 -16.47 -4.79 -9.19
CA GLY A 20 -16.29 -3.46 -8.62
C GLY A 20 -16.46 -2.38 -9.68
N SER A 21 -17.06 -1.27 -9.31
CA SER A 21 -17.21 -0.07 -10.13
C SER A 21 -16.81 1.15 -9.31
N PRO A 22 -16.68 2.34 -9.92
CA PRO A 22 -16.47 3.58 -9.16
C PRO A 22 -17.50 3.80 -8.04
N LEU A 23 -18.75 3.45 -8.27
CA LEU A 23 -19.80 3.51 -7.24
C LEU A 23 -19.52 2.54 -6.06
N THR A 24 -18.92 1.40 -6.33
CA THR A 24 -18.49 0.47 -5.28
C THR A 24 -17.43 1.11 -4.39
N HIS A 25 -16.44 1.74 -4.98
CA HIS A 25 -15.39 2.45 -4.25
C HIS A 25 -15.94 3.64 -3.47
N GLU A 26 -16.83 4.41 -4.06
CA GLU A 26 -17.51 5.51 -3.36
C GLU A 26 -18.29 5.02 -2.14
N ARG A 27 -19.06 3.96 -2.30
CA ARG A 27 -19.88 3.39 -1.22
C ARG A 27 -19.03 2.83 -0.07
N PHE A 28 -18.04 2.03 -0.38
CA PHE A 28 -17.28 1.28 0.65
C PHE A 28 -16.07 2.03 1.18
N ASN A 29 -15.41 2.80 0.35
CA ASN A 29 -14.19 3.52 0.70
C ASN A 29 -14.42 5.02 0.95
N ARG A 30 -15.67 5.49 0.82
CA ARG A 30 -16.02 6.91 0.96
C ARG A 30 -15.24 7.82 0.02
N ARG A 31 -14.88 7.31 -1.14
CA ARG A 31 -14.13 8.04 -2.18
C ARG A 31 -15.06 8.78 -3.10
N SER A 32 -14.93 10.09 -3.19
CA SER A 32 -15.71 10.90 -4.12
C SER A 32 -15.51 10.39 -5.56
N TYR A 33 -16.62 10.06 -6.23
CA TYR A 33 -16.63 9.45 -7.58
C TYR A 33 -15.79 8.16 -7.71
N GLY A 34 -15.44 7.50 -6.61
CA GLY A 34 -14.63 6.28 -6.60
C GLY A 34 -13.18 6.50 -7.04
N THR A 35 -12.66 7.71 -6.88
CA THR A 35 -11.28 8.08 -7.27
C THR A 35 -10.22 7.52 -6.33
N TYR A 36 -8.98 7.51 -6.80
CA TYR A 36 -7.78 7.21 -6.01
C TYR A 36 -6.88 8.43 -5.91
N GLY A 37 -6.14 8.52 -4.80
CA GLY A 37 -5.23 9.63 -4.57
C GLY A 37 -5.92 10.94 -4.16
N PRO A 38 -5.17 12.03 -4.00
CA PRO A 38 -5.71 13.34 -3.69
C PRO A 38 -6.37 13.96 -4.91
N GLY A 39 -7.31 14.87 -4.69
CA GLY A 39 -7.71 15.84 -5.71
C GLY A 39 -6.58 16.86 -5.89
N PHE A 40 -6.10 17.00 -7.11
CA PHE A 40 -5.16 18.08 -7.45
C PHE A 40 -5.96 19.29 -7.90
N GLU A 41 -5.68 20.45 -7.30
CA GLU A 41 -6.10 21.73 -7.85
C GLU A 41 -5.20 22.09 -9.04
N ASP A 42 -5.71 22.93 -9.93
CA ASP A 42 -4.96 23.39 -11.09
C ASP A 42 -3.63 24.01 -10.65
N GLY A 43 -2.53 23.43 -11.10
CA GLY A 43 -1.17 23.84 -10.75
C GLY A 43 -0.51 23.09 -9.60
N ALA A 44 -1.21 22.23 -8.86
CA ALA A 44 -0.59 21.36 -7.88
C ALA A 44 0.08 20.18 -8.58
N SER A 45 1.40 20.07 -8.48
CA SER A 45 2.19 19.04 -9.17
C SER A 45 2.71 17.92 -8.29
N ALA A 46 2.47 17.97 -6.98
CA ALA A 46 3.05 17.03 -6.03
C ALA A 46 2.03 16.53 -5.01
N PHE A 47 2.19 15.28 -4.61
CA PHE A 47 1.46 14.73 -3.48
C PHE A 47 1.86 15.45 -2.18
N PRO A 48 0.91 15.76 -1.28
CA PRO A 48 1.22 16.27 0.05
C PRO A 48 2.17 15.34 0.79
N THR A 49 3.03 15.88 1.63
CA THR A 49 3.85 15.05 2.53
C THR A 49 3.08 14.68 3.80
N PRO A 50 3.50 13.63 4.53
CA PRO A 50 2.85 13.23 5.78
C PRO A 50 2.84 14.30 6.87
N VAL A 51 3.72 15.30 6.75
CA VAL A 51 3.94 16.35 7.76
C VAL A 51 3.37 17.72 7.36
N ASP A 52 2.77 17.85 6.18
CA ASP A 52 2.21 19.12 5.68
C ASP A 52 0.86 19.50 6.34
N ILE A 53 0.57 18.93 7.50
CA ILE A 53 -0.65 19.22 8.25
C ILE A 53 -0.30 20.24 9.33
N PRO A 54 -1.02 21.37 9.44
CA PRO A 54 -0.73 22.43 10.41
C PRO A 54 -1.21 22.10 11.82
N LEU A 55 -1.02 20.84 12.25
CA LEU A 55 -1.37 20.34 13.58
C LEU A 55 -0.19 19.57 14.15
N GLU A 56 0.20 19.92 15.36
CA GLU A 56 1.28 19.23 16.07
C GLU A 56 0.93 17.76 16.34
N ASN A 57 1.91 16.86 16.10
CA ASN A 57 1.77 15.43 16.33
C ASN A 57 0.62 14.75 15.55
N PHE A 58 0.17 15.38 14.47
CA PHE A 58 -0.82 14.84 13.58
C PHE A 58 -0.20 14.55 12.21
N TYR A 59 -0.35 13.34 11.72
CA TYR A 59 0.26 12.87 10.49
C TYR A 59 -0.79 12.25 9.58
N SER A 60 -0.59 12.35 8.28
CA SER A 60 -1.41 11.67 7.28
C SER A 60 -0.60 10.61 6.56
N CYS A 61 -1.21 9.46 6.30
CA CYS A 61 -0.64 8.43 5.44
C CYS A 61 -1.72 7.81 4.57
N GLY A 62 -1.31 7.13 3.51
CA GLY A 62 -2.22 6.50 2.58
C GLY A 62 -1.99 6.99 1.14
N ASP A 63 -2.96 6.75 0.29
CA ASP A 63 -2.87 7.03 -1.14
C ASP A 63 -3.01 8.52 -1.50
N CYS A 64 -3.51 9.34 -0.58
CA CYS A 64 -3.60 10.79 -0.75
C CYS A 64 -2.30 11.55 -0.39
N VAL A 65 -1.28 10.85 0.08
CA VAL A 65 -0.01 11.42 0.55
C VAL A 65 1.15 10.78 -0.20
N PHE A 66 2.29 11.47 -0.31
CA PHE A 66 3.49 10.92 -0.92
C PHE A 66 3.85 9.52 -0.34
N PRO A 67 4.19 8.51 -1.16
CA PRO A 67 4.44 8.58 -2.61
C PRO A 67 3.21 8.35 -3.51
N GLY A 68 2.00 8.25 -2.97
CA GLY A 68 0.78 8.25 -3.75
C GLY A 68 0.05 6.90 -3.82
N VAL A 69 -0.52 6.61 -4.97
CA VAL A 69 -1.48 5.52 -5.19
C VAL A 69 -0.81 4.17 -5.39
N GLY A 70 -1.43 3.12 -4.88
CA GLY A 70 -1.04 1.72 -5.03
C GLY A 70 -0.51 1.09 -3.75
N VAL A 71 -0.63 -0.24 -3.63
CA VAL A 71 -0.28 -0.97 -2.41
C VAL A 71 1.16 -0.71 -1.94
N PRO A 72 2.20 -0.77 -2.79
CA PRO A 72 3.55 -0.44 -2.36
C PRO A 72 3.69 1.00 -1.88
N ALA A 73 3.05 1.94 -2.58
CA ALA A 73 3.11 3.36 -2.26
C ALA A 73 2.46 3.66 -0.90
N VAL A 74 1.28 3.12 -0.63
CA VAL A 74 0.61 3.32 0.68
C VAL A 74 1.37 2.67 1.84
N ALA A 75 2.04 1.55 1.60
CA ALA A 75 2.91 0.93 2.60
C ALA A 75 4.11 1.83 2.93
N VAL A 76 4.75 2.43 1.92
CA VAL A 76 5.84 3.41 2.10
C VAL A 76 5.33 4.65 2.81
N SER A 77 4.14 5.16 2.47
CA SER A 77 3.52 6.29 3.15
C SER A 77 3.35 6.03 4.64
N GLY A 78 2.83 4.86 5.02
CA GLY A 78 2.73 4.45 6.42
C GLY A 78 4.09 4.34 7.12
N ALA A 79 5.10 3.78 6.45
CA ALA A 79 6.46 3.71 6.97
C ALA A 79 7.08 5.10 7.20
N ASN A 80 6.82 6.06 6.31
CA ASN A 80 7.29 7.44 6.47
C ASN A 80 6.72 8.08 7.74
N VAL A 81 5.42 7.91 8.00
CA VAL A 81 4.80 8.40 9.25
C VAL A 81 5.42 7.71 10.48
N ALA A 82 5.55 6.40 10.44
CA ALA A 82 6.17 5.66 11.55
C ALA A 82 7.59 6.15 11.83
N ASN A 83 8.38 6.42 10.78
CA ASN A 83 9.73 6.96 10.91
C ASN A 83 9.76 8.40 11.46
N SER A 84 8.74 9.20 11.14
CA SER A 84 8.61 10.56 11.70
C SER A 84 8.32 10.54 13.21
N CYS A 85 7.67 9.48 13.70
CA CYS A 85 7.33 9.32 15.12
C CYS A 85 8.48 8.73 15.96
N VAL A 86 9.52 8.16 15.34
CA VAL A 86 10.61 7.50 16.05
C VAL A 86 11.96 8.16 15.76
N GLY A 87 12.78 8.29 16.79
CA GLY A 87 14.14 8.81 16.61
C GLY A 87 15.03 7.88 15.77
N PRO A 88 16.08 8.41 15.12
CA PRO A 88 16.90 7.69 14.14
C PRO A 88 17.56 6.41 14.71
N LEU A 89 17.99 6.44 15.98
CA LEU A 89 18.57 5.27 16.64
C LEU A 89 17.57 4.12 16.82
N ARG A 90 16.33 4.47 17.09
CA ARG A 90 15.25 3.48 17.24
C ARG A 90 14.88 2.87 15.88
N HIS A 91 14.84 3.70 14.86
CA HIS A 91 14.64 3.27 13.49
C HIS A 91 15.74 2.28 13.03
N LEU A 92 17.01 2.61 13.22
CA LEU A 92 18.12 1.73 12.88
C LEU A 92 18.06 0.37 13.61
N ARG A 93 17.68 0.35 14.88
CA ARG A 93 17.49 -0.90 15.62
C ARG A 93 16.37 -1.74 15.05
N LEU A 94 15.25 -1.12 14.64
CA LEU A 94 14.14 -1.82 14.02
C LEU A 94 14.55 -2.42 12.67
N VAL A 95 15.18 -1.65 11.80
CA VAL A 95 15.65 -2.12 10.48
C VAL A 95 16.61 -3.30 10.64
N ASN A 96 17.59 -3.21 11.55
CA ASN A 96 18.53 -4.29 11.82
C ASN A 96 17.84 -5.57 12.31
N ARG A 97 16.78 -5.44 13.12
CA ARG A 97 15.98 -6.59 13.57
C ARG A 97 15.24 -7.22 12.40
N LEU A 98 14.50 -6.42 11.62
CA LEU A 98 13.76 -6.91 10.45
C LEU A 98 14.67 -7.61 9.43
N GLN A 99 15.87 -7.11 9.18
CA GLN A 99 16.84 -7.77 8.30
C GLN A 99 17.27 -9.14 8.82
N LYS A 100 17.43 -9.29 10.14
CA LYS A 100 17.76 -10.59 10.75
C LYS A 100 16.59 -11.57 10.60
N ASP A 101 15.38 -11.11 10.87
CA ASP A 101 14.18 -11.94 10.78
C ASP A 101 13.92 -12.40 9.34
N LEU A 102 14.10 -11.52 8.36
CA LEU A 102 14.01 -11.87 6.93
C LEU A 102 15.03 -12.95 6.54
N LYS A 103 16.30 -12.83 6.97
CA LYS A 103 17.33 -13.83 6.71
C LYS A 103 17.01 -15.18 7.34
N LEU A 104 16.35 -15.19 8.49
CA LEU A 104 15.88 -16.44 9.11
C LEU A 104 14.79 -17.10 8.29
N LEU A 105 13.78 -16.33 7.87
CA LEU A 105 12.69 -16.83 7.01
C LEU A 105 13.21 -17.37 5.67
N GLU A 106 14.17 -16.69 5.05
CA GLU A 106 14.82 -17.16 3.81
C GLU A 106 15.52 -18.52 4.01
N ARG A 107 16.20 -18.70 5.14
CA ARG A 107 16.86 -19.98 5.47
C ARG A 107 15.87 -21.10 5.73
N GLU A 108 14.77 -20.82 6.44
CA GLU A 108 13.71 -21.77 6.71
C GLU A 108 13.01 -22.21 5.41
N SER A 109 12.72 -21.25 4.52
CA SER A 109 12.12 -21.55 3.22
C SER A 109 13.05 -22.36 2.32
N ALA A 110 14.35 -22.07 2.33
CA ALA A 110 15.34 -22.83 1.57
C ALA A 110 15.54 -24.26 2.11
N GLY A 111 15.44 -24.44 3.44
CA GLY A 111 15.53 -25.77 4.08
C GLY A 111 14.29 -26.63 3.89
N ALA A 112 13.13 -26.02 3.63
CA ALA A 112 11.86 -26.74 3.43
C ALA A 112 11.70 -27.29 1.99
N VAL A 113 12.58 -26.93 1.06
CA VAL A 113 12.53 -27.32 -0.38
C VAL A 113 13.45 -28.51 -0.70
N THR A 114 14.15 -29.08 0.27
CA THR A 114 14.92 -30.34 0.05
C THR A 114 14.01 -31.53 0.25
N PRO A 115 13.76 -32.33 -0.81
CA PRO A 115 12.96 -33.56 -0.74
C PRO A 115 13.65 -34.66 0.07
#